data_cc692140651a720c5dc54eff5024b425
#
_entry.id   cc692140651a720c5dc54eff5024b425
#
_cell.length_a   1.000
_cell.length_b   1.000
_cell.length_c   1.000
_cell.angle_alpha   90.00
_cell.angle_beta   90.00
_cell.angle_gamma   90.00
#
_symmetry.space_group_name_H-M   'P 1'
#
loop_
_entity.id
_entity.type
_entity.pdbx_description
1 polymer ?
#
loop_
_entity_poly.entity_id
_entity_poly.type
_entity_poly.pdbx_seq_one_letter_code
_entity_poly.pdbx_strand_id
1 'polypeptide(L)'
;MPRRTLLVVDDDANVADFLRESLIERGYDVETHTSPEEALGQIVSKRFDLVITDLRMPGMAGTDILAAILSRRPDQLVLLMTAFGSIDLAVAAVRAGACDFIAKPFKVEALAFAIERAFRDREMRREIVRLRARSASGDPGPLVAKSVAMRGVVERAQRVADLDSTLLLTWETGTGKSALARFIHDTSARRRRPFQHVNCASLPSTLIESELFGVRRGAFTDAREDRTGAFIAAADGTLFLDEVGELSLDTQAKLLHALESGHVRPLGSTSDLPFRARVIAATNRPLESLLRDGQFRPDLYYRLNVIRIEVPPLRERRDDIVPLVDVMLARMSDRQSRPVLGVSAAAMKRLMTYPWPGNVRELANVIERAVALCDHDSVLPEDLDFPQEHTIDTLLAQSAQGPLPLEELERVYVQRVLESRGGNKAEAARILGINRRTLYRMLGRSFGLQGRMAE
;
A
#
# COMPACT_ATOMS: atom_id res chain seq x y z
N MET A 1 -4.26 -6.69 35.38
CA MET A 1 -3.45 -6.54 34.15
C MET A 1 -2.19 -7.37 34.31
N PRO A 2 -1.63 -8.02 33.28
CA PRO A 2 -0.34 -8.70 33.40
C PRO A 2 0.72 -7.66 33.80
N ARG A 3 1.65 -8.08 34.65
CA ARG A 3 2.79 -7.23 35.06
C ARG A 3 3.66 -6.97 33.84
N ARG A 4 4.13 -5.73 33.67
CA ARG A 4 5.07 -5.37 32.59
C ARG A 4 6.44 -5.93 32.88
N THR A 5 7.10 -6.49 31.89
CA THR A 5 8.41 -7.15 32.00
C THR A 5 9.52 -6.18 31.62
N LEU A 6 10.49 -6.00 32.50
CA LEU A 6 11.64 -5.13 32.30
C LEU A 6 12.92 -5.96 32.27
N LEU A 7 13.89 -5.56 31.46
CA LEU A 7 15.25 -6.07 31.49
C LEU A 7 16.18 -4.94 31.95
N VAL A 8 16.99 -5.18 32.99
CA VAL A 8 18.03 -4.26 33.46
C VAL A 8 19.39 -4.84 33.14
N VAL A 9 20.24 -4.05 32.48
CA VAL A 9 21.62 -4.44 32.11
C VAL A 9 22.58 -3.41 32.68
N ASP A 10 23.39 -3.84 33.65
CA ASP A 10 24.40 -3.00 34.34
C ASP A 10 25.56 -3.89 34.78
N ASP A 11 26.79 -3.53 34.49
CA ASP A 11 27.99 -4.33 34.85
C ASP A 11 28.25 -4.38 36.34
N ASP A 12 27.68 -3.46 37.13
CA ASP A 12 27.68 -3.52 38.60
C ASP A 12 26.47 -4.35 39.10
N ALA A 13 26.74 -5.56 39.57
CA ALA A 13 25.75 -6.47 40.14
C ALA A 13 24.94 -5.83 41.28
N ASN A 14 25.56 -4.97 42.11
CA ASN A 14 24.84 -4.32 43.20
C ASN A 14 23.82 -3.30 42.68
N VAL A 15 24.15 -2.59 41.64
CA VAL A 15 23.22 -1.65 40.97
C VAL A 15 22.10 -2.42 40.34
N ALA A 16 22.40 -3.47 39.60
CA ALA A 16 21.40 -4.32 38.91
C ALA A 16 20.41 -4.94 39.92
N ASP A 17 20.91 -5.50 41.05
CA ASP A 17 20.09 -6.09 42.13
C ASP A 17 19.24 -5.03 42.84
N PHE A 18 19.83 -3.88 43.16
CA PHE A 18 19.08 -2.76 43.76
C PHE A 18 17.95 -2.27 42.90
N LEU A 19 18.18 -2.13 41.58
CA LEU A 19 17.15 -1.72 40.62
C LEU A 19 16.07 -2.80 40.47
N ARG A 20 16.48 -4.08 40.46
CA ARG A 20 15.54 -5.20 40.40
C ARG A 20 14.56 -5.16 41.57
N GLU A 21 15.08 -5.10 42.82
CA GLU A 21 14.24 -5.07 44.02
C GLU A 21 13.31 -3.85 44.03
N SER A 22 13.86 -2.66 43.75
CA SER A 22 13.11 -1.41 43.77
C SER A 22 12.00 -1.37 42.70
N LEU A 23 12.19 -1.98 41.53
CA LEU A 23 11.20 -2.02 40.46
C LEU A 23 10.17 -3.13 40.66
N ILE A 24 10.56 -4.27 41.28
CA ILE A 24 9.60 -5.33 41.69
C ILE A 24 8.62 -4.78 42.73
N GLU A 25 9.07 -4.01 43.72
CA GLU A 25 8.20 -3.35 44.69
C GLU A 25 7.17 -2.43 44.06
N ARG A 26 7.48 -1.88 42.87
CA ARG A 26 6.57 -1.04 42.07
C ARG A 26 5.69 -1.83 41.14
N GLY A 27 5.74 -3.15 41.16
CA GLY A 27 4.83 -4.02 40.44
C GLY A 27 5.27 -4.44 39.03
N TYR A 28 6.54 -4.21 38.69
CA TYR A 28 7.15 -4.73 37.45
C TYR A 28 7.67 -6.17 37.68
N ASP A 29 7.78 -6.91 36.57
CA ASP A 29 8.53 -8.15 36.50
C ASP A 29 9.90 -7.86 35.91
N VAL A 30 10.99 -8.13 36.64
CA VAL A 30 12.32 -7.59 36.32
C VAL A 30 13.34 -8.71 36.24
N GLU A 31 14.01 -8.79 35.08
CA GLU A 31 15.21 -9.60 34.89
C GLU A 31 16.45 -8.71 34.84
N THR A 32 17.57 -9.23 35.36
CA THR A 32 18.85 -8.48 35.41
C THR A 32 19.96 -9.29 34.77
N HIS A 33 20.82 -8.63 33.99
CA HIS A 33 22.05 -9.21 33.46
C HIS A 33 23.21 -8.23 33.67
N THR A 34 24.38 -8.79 33.96
CA THR A 34 25.64 -8.02 34.12
C THR A 34 26.51 -8.08 32.86
N SER A 35 26.17 -8.98 31.91
CA SER A 35 26.84 -9.12 30.62
C SER A 35 25.95 -8.60 29.49
N PRO A 36 26.46 -7.68 28.65
CA PRO A 36 25.78 -7.24 27.45
C PRO A 36 25.43 -8.37 26.48
N GLU A 37 26.30 -9.37 26.31
CA GLU A 37 26.11 -10.50 25.40
C GLU A 37 24.97 -11.40 25.88
N GLU A 38 24.87 -11.68 27.17
CA GLU A 38 23.78 -12.45 27.77
C GLU A 38 22.44 -11.72 27.61
N ALA A 39 22.43 -10.41 27.86
CA ALA A 39 21.26 -9.57 27.71
C ALA A 39 20.74 -9.59 26.21
N LEU A 40 21.65 -9.48 25.23
CA LEU A 40 21.29 -9.58 23.82
C LEU A 40 20.74 -10.97 23.47
N GLY A 41 21.29 -12.04 24.04
CA GLY A 41 20.78 -13.41 23.88
C GLY A 41 19.34 -13.54 24.42
N GLN A 42 19.06 -12.96 25.57
CA GLN A 42 17.71 -12.97 26.15
C GLN A 42 16.71 -12.13 25.36
N ILE A 43 17.10 -10.96 24.85
CA ILE A 43 16.24 -10.12 24.02
C ILE A 43 15.82 -10.84 22.72
N VAL A 44 16.64 -11.74 22.19
CA VAL A 44 16.29 -12.56 21.02
C VAL A 44 15.21 -13.60 21.36
N SER A 45 15.35 -14.26 22.52
CA SER A 45 14.50 -15.38 22.93
C SER A 45 13.22 -14.97 23.66
N LYS A 46 13.25 -13.83 24.38
CA LYS A 46 12.14 -13.35 25.21
C LYS A 46 11.81 -11.89 24.90
N ARG A 47 10.55 -11.51 25.07
CA ARG A 47 10.09 -10.12 24.91
C ARG A 47 10.10 -9.40 26.24
N PHE A 48 10.64 -8.20 26.24
CA PHE A 48 10.58 -7.25 27.34
C PHE A 48 9.79 -6.01 26.92
N ASP A 49 8.99 -5.47 27.83
CA ASP A 49 8.26 -4.22 27.56
C ASP A 49 9.19 -3.02 27.49
N LEU A 50 10.28 -3.02 28.26
CA LEU A 50 11.33 -2.01 28.27
C LEU A 50 12.67 -2.64 28.65
N VAL A 51 13.75 -2.20 28.01
CA VAL A 51 15.14 -2.52 28.37
C VAL A 51 15.78 -1.27 28.98
N ILE A 52 16.41 -1.43 30.16
CA ILE A 52 17.17 -0.38 30.83
C ILE A 52 18.62 -0.82 30.80
N THR A 53 19.51 -0.05 30.19
CA THR A 53 20.93 -0.44 30.07
C THR A 53 21.87 0.69 30.42
N ASP A 54 23.00 0.37 31.07
CA ASP A 54 24.07 1.35 31.25
C ASP A 54 24.69 1.71 29.90
N LEU A 55 25.06 2.96 29.73
CA LEU A 55 25.74 3.48 28.55
C LEU A 55 27.20 3.03 28.47
N ARG A 56 27.84 2.71 29.59
CA ARG A 56 29.25 2.31 29.65
C ARG A 56 29.41 1.01 30.39
N MET A 57 29.67 -0.06 29.68
CA MET A 57 29.97 -1.37 30.23
C MET A 57 31.27 -1.93 29.63
N PRO A 58 32.03 -2.74 30.35
CA PRO A 58 33.18 -3.42 29.77
C PRO A 58 32.79 -4.32 28.60
N GLY A 59 33.54 -4.24 27.51
CA GLY A 59 33.35 -5.09 26.32
C GLY A 59 32.43 -4.52 25.27
N MET A 60 31.34 -3.85 25.62
CA MET A 60 30.40 -3.27 24.64
C MET A 60 29.80 -1.96 25.19
N ALA A 61 29.81 -0.92 24.35
CA ALA A 61 29.16 0.33 24.75
C ALA A 61 27.62 0.19 24.68
N GLY A 62 26.91 0.90 25.57
CA GLY A 62 25.43 0.90 25.58
C GLY A 62 24.81 1.40 24.27
N THR A 63 25.53 2.22 23.50
CA THR A 63 25.15 2.61 22.14
C THR A 63 25.17 1.43 21.15
N ASP A 64 26.12 0.50 21.32
CA ASP A 64 26.23 -0.69 20.46
C ASP A 64 25.15 -1.70 20.83
N ILE A 65 24.83 -1.82 22.13
CA ILE A 65 23.69 -2.61 22.61
C ILE A 65 22.39 -2.02 22.06
N LEU A 66 22.20 -0.71 22.14
CA LEU A 66 21.05 -0.03 21.58
C LEU A 66 20.91 -0.33 20.09
N ALA A 67 22.00 -0.19 19.32
CA ALA A 67 22.00 -0.48 17.89
C ALA A 67 21.69 -1.95 17.60
N ALA A 68 22.27 -2.88 18.36
CA ALA A 68 22.02 -4.32 18.23
C ALA A 68 20.56 -4.69 18.60
N ILE A 69 19.99 -4.07 19.62
CA ILE A 69 18.58 -4.26 19.99
C ILE A 69 17.67 -3.72 18.89
N LEU A 70 17.86 -2.47 18.48
CA LEU A 70 17.00 -1.81 17.49
C LEU A 70 17.14 -2.37 16.07
N SER A 71 18.29 -2.98 15.73
CA SER A 71 18.43 -3.70 14.48
C SER A 71 17.54 -4.95 14.41
N ARG A 72 17.33 -5.62 15.55
CA ARG A 72 16.51 -6.84 15.66
C ARG A 72 15.06 -6.56 16.06
N ARG A 73 14.86 -5.54 16.91
CA ARG A 73 13.55 -5.10 17.41
C ARG A 73 13.45 -3.58 17.41
N PRO A 74 13.13 -2.96 16.29
CA PRO A 74 13.06 -1.50 16.14
C PRO A 74 12.02 -0.82 17.06
N ASP A 75 11.06 -1.57 17.55
CA ASP A 75 9.99 -1.13 18.45
C ASP A 75 10.30 -1.31 19.94
N GLN A 76 11.47 -1.91 20.26
CA GLN A 76 11.87 -2.12 21.66
C GLN A 76 12.10 -0.77 22.34
N LEU A 77 11.41 -0.54 23.46
CA LEU A 77 11.71 0.61 24.32
C LEU A 77 13.05 0.36 25.00
N VAL A 78 14.01 1.27 24.81
CA VAL A 78 15.32 1.22 25.46
C VAL A 78 15.54 2.54 26.18
N LEU A 79 15.75 2.46 27.51
CA LEU A 79 16.09 3.58 28.37
C LEU A 79 17.57 3.43 28.77
N LEU A 80 18.34 4.49 28.63
CA LEU A 80 19.77 4.48 28.91
C LEU A 80 20.07 5.09 30.28
N MET A 81 20.94 4.44 31.03
CA MET A 81 21.54 5.00 32.24
C MET A 81 22.94 5.53 31.87
N THR A 82 23.28 6.74 32.31
CA THR A 82 24.53 7.39 31.90
C THR A 82 25.22 8.02 33.11
N ALA A 83 26.56 7.99 33.17
CA ALA A 83 27.33 8.69 34.18
C ALA A 83 27.29 10.21 33.95
N PHE A 84 27.45 10.99 35.01
CA PHE A 84 27.51 12.45 34.97
C PHE A 84 28.61 12.93 34.01
N GLY A 85 28.25 13.81 33.03
CA GLY A 85 29.19 14.34 32.04
C GLY A 85 29.10 13.72 30.62
N SER A 86 28.20 12.77 30.36
CA SER A 86 28.01 12.15 29.05
C SER A 86 26.69 12.55 28.37
N ILE A 87 26.22 13.79 28.59
CA ILE A 87 24.94 14.29 28.07
C ILE A 87 24.93 14.28 26.53
N ASP A 88 26.04 14.63 25.88
CA ASP A 88 26.13 14.60 24.42
C ASP A 88 25.95 13.19 23.84
N LEU A 89 26.51 12.18 24.52
CA LEU A 89 26.32 10.77 24.14
C LEU A 89 24.88 10.31 24.37
N ALA A 90 24.25 10.75 25.47
CA ALA A 90 22.86 10.44 25.74
C ALA A 90 21.91 11.07 24.71
N VAL A 91 22.16 12.31 24.29
CA VAL A 91 21.42 12.97 23.20
C VAL A 91 21.61 12.24 21.88
N ALA A 92 22.84 11.81 21.58
CA ALA A 92 23.12 11.01 20.38
C ALA A 92 22.37 9.67 20.39
N ALA A 93 22.28 9.02 21.57
CA ALA A 93 21.56 7.76 21.74
C ALA A 93 20.02 7.92 21.58
N VAL A 94 19.43 9.01 22.06
CA VAL A 94 18.02 9.33 21.81
C VAL A 94 17.77 9.55 20.30
N ARG A 95 18.69 10.24 19.61
CA ARG A 95 18.63 10.37 18.13
C ARG A 95 18.81 9.03 17.41
N ALA A 96 19.52 8.08 18.02
CA ALA A 96 19.69 6.73 17.50
C ALA A 96 18.51 5.80 17.82
N GLY A 97 17.50 6.27 18.59
CA GLY A 97 16.26 5.53 18.83
C GLY A 97 16.00 5.08 20.26
N ALA A 98 16.83 5.48 21.24
CA ALA A 98 16.49 5.29 22.65
C ALA A 98 15.24 6.11 23.01
N CYS A 99 14.34 5.54 23.83
CA CYS A 99 13.12 6.23 24.23
C CYS A 99 13.40 7.37 25.22
N ASP A 100 14.44 7.21 26.04
CA ASP A 100 14.85 8.20 27.03
C ASP A 100 16.24 7.89 27.60
N PHE A 101 16.76 8.77 28.46
CA PHE A 101 17.96 8.52 29.27
C PHE A 101 17.81 9.07 30.69
N ILE A 102 18.61 8.54 31.63
CA ILE A 102 18.70 9.02 33.01
C ILE A 102 20.17 9.10 33.45
N ALA A 103 20.55 10.21 34.05
CA ALA A 103 21.94 10.41 34.55
C ALA A 103 22.15 9.85 35.96
N LYS A 104 23.19 9.02 36.14
CA LYS A 104 23.66 8.55 37.47
C LYS A 104 24.43 9.69 38.18
N PRO A 105 24.26 9.88 39.55
CA PRO A 105 23.35 9.15 40.45
C PRO A 105 21.90 9.68 40.29
N PHE A 106 20.94 8.77 40.29
CA PHE A 106 19.52 9.09 40.24
C PHE A 106 18.75 8.47 41.43
N LYS A 107 17.60 9.05 41.72
CA LYS A 107 16.63 8.45 42.62
C LYS A 107 15.75 7.46 41.86
N VAL A 108 15.33 6.37 42.51
CA VAL A 108 14.46 5.35 41.92
C VAL A 108 13.14 5.95 41.42
N GLU A 109 12.64 6.98 42.09
CA GLU A 109 11.44 7.72 41.69
C GLU A 109 11.61 8.38 40.30
N ALA A 110 12.79 8.93 40.02
CA ALA A 110 13.08 9.53 38.70
C ALA A 110 13.14 8.48 37.59
N LEU A 111 13.72 7.30 37.88
CA LEU A 111 13.73 6.18 36.95
C LEU A 111 12.31 5.65 36.69
N ALA A 112 11.52 5.45 37.76
CA ALA A 112 10.12 5.03 37.62
C ALA A 112 9.30 6.01 36.80
N PHE A 113 9.49 7.31 36.97
CA PHE A 113 8.83 8.33 36.18
C PHE A 113 9.23 8.26 34.69
N ALA A 114 10.52 8.04 34.37
CA ALA A 114 11.00 7.87 33.00
C ALA A 114 10.40 6.61 32.34
N ILE A 115 10.32 5.50 33.11
CA ILE A 115 9.66 4.26 32.64
C ILE A 115 8.18 4.51 32.32
N GLU A 116 7.45 5.14 33.24
CA GLU A 116 6.02 5.46 33.03
C GLU A 116 5.80 6.40 31.83
N ARG A 117 6.69 7.38 31.64
CA ARG A 117 6.65 8.28 30.49
C ARG A 117 6.82 7.52 29.18
N ALA A 118 7.82 6.63 29.11
CA ALA A 118 8.05 5.82 27.92
C ALA A 118 6.83 4.95 27.55
N PHE A 119 6.20 4.34 28.54
CA PHE A 119 4.97 3.56 28.33
C PHE A 119 3.79 4.42 27.90
N ARG A 120 3.60 5.58 28.53
CA ARG A 120 2.51 6.51 28.16
C ARG A 120 2.67 7.04 26.75
N ASP A 121 3.88 7.38 26.33
CA ASP A 121 4.16 7.83 24.96
C ASP A 121 3.86 6.73 23.93
N ARG A 122 4.18 5.47 24.26
CA ARG A 122 3.83 4.31 23.43
C ARG A 122 2.32 4.11 23.36
N GLU A 123 1.61 4.22 24.46
CA GLU A 123 0.14 4.12 24.49
C GLU A 123 -0.53 5.25 23.72
N MET A 124 -0.05 6.49 23.85
CA MET A 124 -0.55 7.62 23.06
C MET A 124 -0.34 7.42 21.57
N ARG A 125 0.83 6.94 21.13
CA ARG A 125 1.07 6.62 19.73
C ARG A 125 0.09 5.55 19.22
N ARG A 126 -0.15 4.48 20.02
CA ARG A 126 -1.14 3.44 19.70
C ARG A 126 -2.55 4.02 19.55
N GLU A 127 -2.96 4.90 20.45
CA GLU A 127 -4.27 5.52 20.42
C GLU A 127 -4.45 6.46 19.22
N ILE A 128 -3.41 7.25 18.88
CA ILE A 128 -3.42 8.09 17.66
C ILE A 128 -3.60 7.23 16.41
N VAL A 129 -2.89 6.09 16.30
CA VAL A 129 -3.04 5.15 15.19
C VAL A 129 -4.47 4.61 15.14
N ARG A 130 -5.03 4.19 16.28
CA ARG A 130 -6.42 3.70 16.38
C ARG A 130 -7.46 4.78 15.99
N LEU A 131 -7.30 6.00 16.46
CA LEU A 131 -8.21 7.09 16.14
C LEU A 131 -8.17 7.46 14.66
N ARG A 132 -6.98 7.45 14.04
CA ARG A 132 -6.82 7.64 12.59
C ARG A 132 -7.49 6.52 11.80
N ALA A 133 -7.37 5.27 12.24
CA ALA A 133 -8.02 4.12 11.62
C ALA A 133 -9.55 4.22 11.67
N ARG A 134 -10.12 4.58 12.81
CA ARG A 134 -11.58 4.74 12.99
C ARG A 134 -12.18 5.83 12.11
N SER A 135 -11.42 6.88 11.83
CA SER A 135 -11.83 7.94 10.89
C SER A 135 -11.82 7.49 9.43
N ALA A 136 -11.16 6.36 9.11
CA ALA A 136 -10.95 5.87 7.75
C ALA A 136 -11.87 4.68 7.38
N SER A 137 -12.73 4.21 8.28
CA SER A 137 -13.61 3.06 8.03
C SER A 137 -14.77 3.45 7.10
N GLY A 138 -14.72 2.94 5.86
CA GLY A 138 -15.79 3.01 4.86
C GLY A 138 -15.53 3.82 3.59
N ASP A 139 -14.40 4.49 3.46
CA ASP A 139 -14.06 5.32 2.29
C ASP A 139 -12.71 4.86 1.65
N PRO A 140 -12.48 5.05 0.32
CA PRO A 140 -11.19 4.73 -0.33
C PRO A 140 -9.96 5.43 0.28
N GLY A 141 -10.16 6.22 1.34
CA GLY A 141 -9.15 6.91 2.13
C GLY A 141 -8.81 8.29 1.60
N PRO A 142 -8.22 9.14 2.45
CA PRO A 142 -7.83 10.48 2.05
C PRO A 142 -6.82 10.39 0.91
N LEU A 143 -7.01 11.26 -0.10
CA LEU A 143 -6.06 11.38 -1.20
C LEU A 143 -4.73 11.92 -0.65
N VAL A 144 -3.68 11.12 -0.74
CA VAL A 144 -2.33 11.52 -0.33
C VAL A 144 -1.67 12.30 -1.47
N ALA A 145 -1.16 13.49 -1.18
CA ALA A 145 -0.53 14.39 -2.15
C ALA A 145 0.61 15.20 -1.49
N LYS A 146 1.68 14.54 -1.04
CA LYS A 146 2.86 15.20 -0.47
C LYS A 146 3.86 15.59 -1.56
N SER A 147 3.99 14.78 -2.60
CA SER A 147 4.88 15.03 -3.73
C SER A 147 4.44 16.25 -4.55
N VAL A 148 5.40 16.91 -5.21
CA VAL A 148 5.13 18.03 -6.12
C VAL A 148 4.24 17.58 -7.29
N ALA A 149 4.51 16.39 -7.84
CA ALA A 149 3.73 15.82 -8.93
C ALA A 149 2.26 15.65 -8.55
N MET A 150 1.97 15.06 -7.38
CA MET A 150 0.60 14.82 -6.95
C MET A 150 -0.11 16.10 -6.50
N ARG A 151 0.60 17.06 -5.90
CA ARG A 151 0.02 18.38 -5.60
C ARG A 151 -0.47 19.09 -6.85
N GLY A 152 0.29 19.08 -7.95
CA GLY A 152 -0.15 19.62 -9.22
C GLY A 152 -1.39 18.94 -9.81
N VAL A 153 -1.55 17.62 -9.57
CA VAL A 153 -2.78 16.88 -9.93
C VAL A 153 -3.96 17.36 -9.09
N VAL A 154 -3.77 17.48 -7.76
CA VAL A 154 -4.82 17.93 -6.83
C VAL A 154 -5.26 19.37 -7.15
N GLU A 155 -4.33 20.28 -7.43
CA GLU A 155 -4.67 21.65 -7.83
C GLU A 155 -5.49 21.68 -9.12
N ARG A 156 -5.12 20.90 -10.13
CA ARG A 156 -5.92 20.77 -11.37
C ARG A 156 -7.30 20.19 -11.09
N ALA A 157 -7.37 19.14 -10.27
CA ALA A 157 -8.63 18.52 -9.88
C ALA A 157 -9.57 19.50 -9.17
N GLN A 158 -9.04 20.34 -8.26
CA GLN A 158 -9.81 21.37 -7.58
C GLN A 158 -10.34 22.45 -8.53
N ARG A 159 -9.52 22.93 -9.49
CA ARG A 159 -9.95 23.93 -10.48
C ARG A 159 -11.10 23.47 -11.34
N VAL A 160 -11.19 22.16 -11.61
CA VAL A 160 -12.24 21.59 -12.45
C VAL A 160 -13.37 20.94 -11.66
N ALA A 161 -13.30 20.98 -10.33
CA ALA A 161 -14.27 20.28 -9.47
C ALA A 161 -15.71 20.73 -9.71
N ASP A 162 -15.95 22.02 -9.91
CA ASP A 162 -17.28 22.60 -10.09
C ASP A 162 -17.74 22.64 -11.57
N LEU A 163 -16.91 22.24 -12.51
CA LEU A 163 -17.29 22.19 -13.93
C LEU A 163 -18.19 20.99 -14.21
N ASP A 164 -19.19 21.13 -15.04
CA ASP A 164 -20.06 20.03 -15.47
C ASP A 164 -19.46 19.19 -16.61
N SER A 165 -18.32 19.62 -17.15
CA SER A 165 -17.63 18.90 -18.22
C SER A 165 -17.18 17.50 -17.80
N THR A 166 -17.16 16.57 -18.75
CA THR A 166 -16.63 15.23 -18.56
C THR A 166 -15.14 15.28 -18.24
N LEU A 167 -14.71 14.48 -17.27
CA LEU A 167 -13.31 14.31 -16.92
C LEU A 167 -12.84 12.93 -17.33
N LEU A 168 -11.63 12.86 -17.89
CA LEU A 168 -10.94 11.60 -18.21
C LEU A 168 -9.68 11.48 -17.34
N LEU A 169 -9.68 10.49 -16.45
CA LEU A 169 -8.54 10.13 -15.62
C LEU A 169 -7.75 9.01 -16.31
N THR A 170 -6.49 9.27 -16.62
CA THR A 170 -5.66 8.30 -17.32
C THR A 170 -4.45 7.94 -16.51
N TRP A 171 -3.81 6.86 -16.84
CA TRP A 171 -2.52 6.33 -16.39
C TRP A 171 -2.60 4.87 -15.93
N GLU A 172 -1.52 4.36 -15.35
CA GLU A 172 -1.35 2.95 -14.98
C GLU A 172 -2.39 2.46 -13.95
N THR A 173 -2.56 1.15 -13.91
CA THR A 173 -3.39 0.49 -12.90
C THR A 173 -2.86 0.75 -11.49
N GLY A 174 -3.77 0.92 -10.53
CA GLY A 174 -3.40 1.05 -9.12
C GLY A 174 -2.83 2.41 -8.71
N THR A 175 -2.83 3.43 -9.57
CA THR A 175 -2.32 4.78 -9.26
C THR A 175 -3.22 5.60 -8.34
N GLY A 176 -4.47 5.15 -8.09
CA GLY A 176 -5.41 5.87 -7.23
C GLY A 176 -6.43 6.73 -7.97
N LYS A 177 -6.75 6.41 -9.24
CA LYS A 177 -7.78 7.10 -10.04
C LYS A 177 -9.12 7.21 -9.32
N SER A 178 -9.56 6.13 -8.67
CA SER A 178 -10.83 6.11 -7.93
C SER A 178 -10.82 7.04 -6.71
N ALA A 179 -9.69 7.14 -5.99
CA ALA A 179 -9.52 8.09 -4.89
C ALA A 179 -9.54 9.54 -5.39
N LEU A 180 -8.93 9.81 -6.54
CA LEU A 180 -8.97 11.12 -7.17
C LEU A 180 -10.37 11.49 -7.65
N ALA A 181 -11.11 10.55 -8.26
CA ALA A 181 -12.50 10.76 -8.67
C ALA A 181 -13.40 11.10 -7.46
N ARG A 182 -13.22 10.39 -6.36
CA ARG A 182 -13.91 10.67 -5.10
C ARG A 182 -13.55 12.04 -4.54
N PHE A 183 -12.27 12.39 -4.53
CA PHE A 183 -11.80 13.71 -4.11
C PHE A 183 -12.43 14.84 -4.94
N ILE A 184 -12.50 14.68 -6.28
CA ILE A 184 -13.14 15.66 -7.17
C ILE A 184 -14.63 15.83 -6.82
N HIS A 185 -15.34 14.73 -6.55
CA HIS A 185 -16.72 14.79 -6.10
C HIS A 185 -16.86 15.53 -4.76
N ASP A 186 -16.06 15.15 -3.76
CA ASP A 186 -16.16 15.68 -2.39
C ASP A 186 -15.76 17.17 -2.29
N THR A 187 -14.96 17.68 -3.24
CA THR A 187 -14.59 19.10 -3.33
C THR A 187 -15.52 19.91 -4.23
N SER A 188 -16.45 19.27 -4.93
CA SER A 188 -17.40 19.94 -5.85
C SER A 188 -18.68 20.44 -5.14
N ALA A 189 -19.44 21.26 -5.86
CA ALA A 189 -20.79 21.65 -5.45
C ALA A 189 -21.74 20.44 -5.28
N ARG A 190 -21.39 19.28 -5.89
CA ARG A 190 -22.16 18.03 -5.85
C ARG A 190 -21.82 17.12 -4.67
N ARG A 191 -20.93 17.52 -3.74
CA ARG A 191 -20.40 16.71 -2.62
C ARG A 191 -21.47 16.06 -1.71
N ARG A 192 -22.67 16.64 -1.64
CA ARG A 192 -23.81 16.11 -0.86
C ARG A 192 -24.77 15.26 -1.69
N ARG A 193 -24.48 15.07 -2.98
CA ARG A 193 -25.26 14.27 -3.91
C ARG A 193 -24.65 12.87 -4.03
N PRO A 194 -25.36 11.91 -4.64
CA PRO A 194 -24.84 10.55 -4.82
C PRO A 194 -23.54 10.54 -5.63
N PHE A 195 -22.61 9.67 -5.20
CA PHE A 195 -21.45 9.28 -5.97
C PHE A 195 -21.60 7.81 -6.38
N GLN A 196 -21.93 7.60 -7.65
CA GLN A 196 -22.11 6.25 -8.18
C GLN A 196 -20.82 5.80 -8.88
N HIS A 197 -20.26 4.66 -8.47
CA HIS A 197 -19.05 4.07 -9.07
C HIS A 197 -19.40 2.78 -9.81
N VAL A 198 -19.01 2.69 -11.08
CA VAL A 198 -19.16 1.49 -11.90
C VAL A 198 -17.80 1.12 -12.48
N ASN A 199 -17.36 -0.11 -12.22
CA ASN A 199 -16.15 -0.67 -12.82
C ASN A 199 -16.54 -1.48 -14.07
N CYS A 200 -16.18 -0.97 -15.24
CA CYS A 200 -16.56 -1.54 -16.52
C CYS A 200 -15.83 -2.86 -16.86
N ALA A 201 -14.73 -3.18 -16.16
CA ALA A 201 -13.99 -4.43 -16.34
C ALA A 201 -14.48 -5.58 -15.45
N SER A 202 -15.32 -5.29 -14.44
CA SER A 202 -15.70 -6.28 -13.41
C SER A 202 -16.80 -7.25 -13.82
N LEU A 203 -17.53 -6.96 -14.90
CA LEU A 203 -18.72 -7.70 -15.32
C LEU A 203 -18.65 -8.06 -16.83
N PRO A 204 -19.27 -9.18 -17.24
CA PRO A 204 -19.52 -9.46 -18.65
C PRO A 204 -20.28 -8.32 -19.34
N SER A 205 -20.11 -8.17 -20.66
CA SER A 205 -20.69 -7.04 -21.45
C SER A 205 -22.20 -6.88 -21.28
N THR A 206 -22.95 -7.97 -21.22
CA THR A 206 -24.40 -7.94 -21.03
C THR A 206 -24.82 -7.46 -19.66
N LEU A 207 -24.04 -7.78 -18.62
CA LEU A 207 -24.30 -7.33 -17.25
C LEU A 207 -23.88 -5.88 -17.04
N ILE A 208 -22.77 -5.44 -17.63
CA ILE A 208 -22.34 -4.04 -17.53
C ILE A 208 -23.35 -3.09 -18.18
N GLU A 209 -23.98 -3.47 -19.28
CA GLU A 209 -25.06 -2.66 -19.88
C GLU A 209 -26.26 -2.51 -18.93
N SER A 210 -26.69 -3.59 -18.28
CA SER A 210 -27.79 -3.53 -17.32
C SER A 210 -27.43 -2.71 -16.07
N GLU A 211 -26.17 -2.74 -15.64
CA GLU A 211 -25.67 -1.95 -14.53
C GLU A 211 -25.61 -0.46 -14.87
N LEU A 212 -25.16 -0.11 -16.08
CA LEU A 212 -25.06 1.28 -16.53
C LEU A 212 -26.44 1.91 -16.83
N PHE A 213 -27.22 1.25 -17.69
CA PHE A 213 -28.42 1.84 -18.26
C PHE A 213 -29.72 1.40 -17.54
N GLY A 214 -29.65 0.30 -16.79
CA GLY A 214 -30.82 -0.32 -16.18
C GLY A 214 -31.51 -1.32 -17.09
N VAL A 215 -32.45 -2.07 -16.52
CA VAL A 215 -33.21 -3.10 -17.23
C VAL A 215 -34.68 -3.06 -16.82
N ARG A 216 -35.56 -3.27 -17.78
CA ARG A 216 -36.98 -3.50 -17.56
C ARG A 216 -37.26 -5.00 -17.51
N ARG A 217 -38.21 -5.37 -16.68
CA ARG A 217 -38.70 -6.75 -16.60
C ARG A 217 -39.04 -7.29 -17.99
N GLY A 218 -38.51 -8.48 -18.33
CA GLY A 218 -38.74 -9.14 -19.62
C GLY A 218 -37.81 -8.69 -20.75
N ALA A 219 -36.81 -7.84 -20.48
CA ALA A 219 -35.81 -7.44 -21.48
C ALA A 219 -34.97 -8.63 -22.02
N PHE A 220 -34.75 -9.64 -21.18
CA PHE A 220 -34.09 -10.91 -21.51
C PHE A 220 -34.59 -12.00 -20.52
N THR A 221 -34.25 -13.28 -20.78
CA THR A 221 -34.81 -14.45 -20.08
C THR A 221 -34.72 -14.38 -18.58
N ASP A 222 -33.66 -13.74 -18.02
CA ASP A 222 -33.42 -13.62 -16.59
C ASP A 222 -33.81 -12.25 -15.99
N ALA A 223 -34.38 -11.33 -16.78
CA ALA A 223 -34.84 -10.03 -16.31
C ALA A 223 -36.20 -10.15 -15.60
N ARG A 224 -36.14 -10.61 -14.33
CA ARG A 224 -37.37 -10.86 -13.51
C ARG A 224 -37.96 -9.62 -12.90
N GLU A 225 -37.16 -8.57 -12.69
CA GLU A 225 -37.51 -7.32 -12.05
C GLU A 225 -36.91 -6.12 -12.77
N ASP A 226 -37.54 -4.95 -12.59
CA ASP A 226 -36.96 -3.69 -13.03
C ASP A 226 -35.73 -3.33 -12.18
N ARG A 227 -34.61 -2.96 -12.81
CA ARG A 227 -33.42 -2.47 -12.10
C ARG A 227 -33.04 -1.09 -12.62
N THR A 228 -32.82 -0.17 -11.67
CA THR A 228 -32.36 1.18 -11.97
C THR A 228 -30.90 1.17 -12.32
N GLY A 229 -30.51 1.71 -13.48
CA GLY A 229 -29.12 1.82 -13.91
C GLY A 229 -28.35 2.94 -13.19
N ALA A 230 -27.03 2.84 -13.24
CA ALA A 230 -26.13 3.75 -12.54
C ALA A 230 -26.28 5.22 -12.98
N PHE A 231 -26.60 5.48 -14.25
CA PHE A 231 -26.88 6.83 -14.75
C PHE A 231 -28.03 7.50 -14.00
N ILE A 232 -29.11 6.75 -13.75
CA ILE A 232 -30.27 7.27 -13.03
C ILE A 232 -30.03 7.28 -11.51
N ALA A 233 -29.34 6.26 -10.98
CA ALA A 233 -28.98 6.18 -9.56
C ALA A 233 -28.06 7.32 -9.13
N ALA A 234 -27.20 7.82 -10.00
CA ALA A 234 -26.34 8.96 -9.74
C ALA A 234 -27.11 10.29 -9.59
N ALA A 235 -28.36 10.35 -10.04
CA ALA A 235 -29.24 11.54 -9.98
C ALA A 235 -28.53 12.84 -10.42
N ASP A 236 -28.52 13.89 -9.57
CA ASP A 236 -27.79 15.15 -9.81
C ASP A 236 -26.33 15.10 -9.28
N GLY A 237 -25.82 13.92 -8.95
CA GLY A 237 -24.51 13.69 -8.36
C GLY A 237 -23.40 13.48 -9.37
N THR A 238 -22.56 12.48 -9.13
CA THR A 238 -21.43 12.11 -9.98
C THR A 238 -21.50 10.63 -10.33
N LEU A 239 -21.34 10.31 -11.60
CA LEU A 239 -21.15 8.97 -12.11
C LEU A 239 -19.67 8.78 -12.45
N PHE A 240 -19.00 7.89 -11.76
CA PHE A 240 -17.63 7.50 -12.01
C PHE A 240 -17.59 6.16 -12.74
N LEU A 241 -17.08 6.20 -13.98
CA LEU A 241 -16.91 5.04 -14.86
C LEU A 241 -15.44 4.64 -14.85
N ASP A 242 -15.10 3.56 -14.15
CA ASP A 242 -13.72 3.06 -14.09
C ASP A 242 -13.50 2.02 -15.21
N GLU A 243 -12.30 2.05 -15.81
CA GLU A 243 -11.85 1.18 -16.88
C GLU A 243 -12.77 1.22 -18.15
N VAL A 244 -13.13 2.43 -18.61
CA VAL A 244 -14.00 2.62 -19.80
C VAL A 244 -13.40 2.03 -21.08
N GLY A 245 -12.08 1.81 -21.14
CA GLY A 245 -11.40 1.15 -22.25
C GLY A 245 -11.73 -0.34 -22.42
N GLU A 246 -12.45 -0.95 -21.47
CA GLU A 246 -12.89 -2.35 -21.51
C GLU A 246 -14.32 -2.52 -22.04
N LEU A 247 -15.04 -1.42 -22.32
CA LEU A 247 -16.38 -1.47 -22.87
C LEU A 247 -16.41 -2.01 -24.30
N SER A 248 -17.41 -2.84 -24.62
CA SER A 248 -17.69 -3.28 -25.99
C SER A 248 -18.12 -2.10 -26.89
N LEU A 249 -17.90 -2.20 -28.19
CA LEU A 249 -18.30 -1.15 -29.17
C LEU A 249 -19.79 -0.81 -29.08
N ASP A 250 -20.65 -1.81 -28.82
CA ASP A 250 -22.09 -1.61 -28.67
C ASP A 250 -22.41 -0.81 -27.39
N THR A 251 -21.77 -1.12 -26.30
CA THR A 251 -21.90 -0.37 -25.04
C THR A 251 -21.34 1.05 -25.17
N GLN A 252 -20.23 1.20 -25.90
CA GLN A 252 -19.65 2.52 -26.21
C GLN A 252 -20.64 3.39 -27.04
N ALA A 253 -21.35 2.82 -27.97
CA ALA A 253 -22.37 3.56 -28.75
C ALA A 253 -23.52 4.05 -27.85
N LYS A 254 -24.01 3.21 -26.95
CA LYS A 254 -25.04 3.59 -25.97
C LYS A 254 -24.54 4.65 -24.97
N LEU A 255 -23.31 4.54 -24.54
CA LEU A 255 -22.67 5.52 -23.66
C LEU A 255 -22.56 6.88 -24.37
N LEU A 256 -22.11 6.91 -25.60
CA LEU A 256 -22.05 8.14 -26.41
C LEU A 256 -23.43 8.79 -26.52
N HIS A 257 -24.46 8.01 -26.92
CA HIS A 257 -25.81 8.52 -27.00
C HIS A 257 -26.29 9.15 -25.69
N ALA A 258 -26.00 8.48 -24.54
CA ALA A 258 -26.35 9.02 -23.24
C ALA A 258 -25.64 10.36 -22.96
N LEU A 259 -24.33 10.45 -23.23
CA LEU A 259 -23.55 11.67 -23.01
C LEU A 259 -23.93 12.84 -23.93
N GLU A 260 -24.44 12.59 -25.13
CA GLU A 260 -24.86 13.61 -26.07
C GLU A 260 -26.29 14.09 -25.83
N SER A 261 -27.22 13.15 -25.63
CA SER A 261 -28.65 13.46 -25.48
C SER A 261 -29.02 13.90 -24.03
N GLY A 262 -28.20 13.55 -23.02
CA GLY A 262 -28.58 13.69 -21.60
C GLY A 262 -29.69 12.72 -21.18
N HIS A 263 -29.93 11.66 -21.95
CA HIS A 263 -30.95 10.66 -21.69
C HIS A 263 -30.38 9.25 -21.82
N VAL A 264 -30.89 8.33 -21.01
CA VAL A 264 -30.54 6.91 -21.09
C VAL A 264 -31.79 6.08 -21.35
N ARG A 265 -31.59 5.00 -22.12
CA ARG A 265 -32.66 4.05 -22.41
C ARG A 265 -32.37 2.73 -21.68
N PRO A 266 -33.22 2.35 -20.68
CA PRO A 266 -33.09 1.05 -20.05
C PRO A 266 -33.28 -0.09 -21.07
N LEU A 267 -32.56 -1.19 -20.87
CA LEU A 267 -32.70 -2.39 -21.70
C LEU A 267 -34.15 -2.88 -21.67
N GLY A 268 -34.71 -3.18 -22.85
CA GLY A 268 -36.11 -3.58 -23.02
C GLY A 268 -37.12 -2.44 -22.94
N SER A 269 -36.68 -1.17 -22.79
CA SER A 269 -37.55 0.00 -22.78
C SER A 269 -37.53 0.72 -24.14
N THR A 270 -38.69 1.31 -24.50
CA THR A 270 -38.80 2.25 -25.60
C THR A 270 -38.73 3.72 -25.17
N SER A 271 -38.73 3.96 -23.84
CA SER A 271 -38.75 5.30 -23.28
C SER A 271 -37.34 5.71 -22.81
N ASP A 272 -36.97 6.94 -23.10
CA ASP A 272 -35.74 7.55 -22.62
C ASP A 272 -35.98 8.25 -21.28
N LEU A 273 -35.01 8.11 -20.39
CA LEU A 273 -35.03 8.72 -19.05
C LEU A 273 -33.93 9.80 -18.94
N PRO A 274 -34.23 11.02 -18.49
CA PRO A 274 -33.22 12.06 -18.38
C PRO A 274 -32.26 11.76 -17.22
N PHE A 275 -30.97 12.09 -17.40
CA PHE A 275 -30.00 12.08 -16.30
C PHE A 275 -29.25 13.42 -16.23
N ARG A 276 -28.77 13.78 -15.03
CA ARG A 276 -28.07 15.05 -14.76
C ARG A 276 -26.75 14.86 -14.04
N ALA A 277 -26.33 13.61 -13.87
CA ALA A 277 -25.06 13.31 -13.21
C ALA A 277 -23.87 13.83 -14.04
N ARG A 278 -22.88 14.39 -13.33
CA ARG A 278 -21.57 14.65 -13.91
C ARG A 278 -20.85 13.34 -14.15
N VAL A 279 -20.21 13.17 -15.31
CA VAL A 279 -19.47 11.95 -15.62
C VAL A 279 -17.97 12.17 -15.43
N ILE A 280 -17.34 11.27 -14.68
CA ILE A 280 -15.88 11.12 -14.59
C ILE A 280 -15.56 9.74 -15.13
N ALA A 281 -14.72 9.66 -16.16
CA ALA A 281 -14.26 8.40 -16.75
C ALA A 281 -12.81 8.14 -16.38
N ALA A 282 -12.43 6.86 -16.20
CA ALA A 282 -11.06 6.47 -15.96
C ALA A 282 -10.67 5.26 -16.82
N THR A 283 -9.40 5.18 -17.18
CA THR A 283 -8.84 4.04 -17.89
C THR A 283 -7.34 3.90 -17.61
N ASN A 284 -6.84 2.67 -17.61
CA ASN A 284 -5.42 2.34 -17.63
C ASN A 284 -4.90 2.03 -19.04
N ARG A 285 -5.80 1.81 -20.00
CA ARG A 285 -5.41 1.50 -21.38
C ARG A 285 -5.14 2.79 -22.17
N PRO A 286 -4.12 2.81 -23.03
CA PRO A 286 -3.88 3.93 -23.92
C PRO A 286 -4.99 3.98 -25.00
N LEU A 287 -5.98 4.88 -24.79
CA LEU A 287 -7.14 5.00 -25.70
C LEU A 287 -6.73 5.27 -27.14
N GLU A 288 -5.62 5.99 -27.35
CA GLU A 288 -5.07 6.28 -28.67
C GLU A 288 -4.64 5.00 -29.44
N SER A 289 -4.21 3.97 -28.72
CA SER A 289 -3.92 2.65 -29.31
C SER A 289 -5.21 1.92 -29.64
N LEU A 290 -6.19 1.92 -28.73
CA LEU A 290 -7.50 1.30 -28.97
C LEU A 290 -8.26 1.93 -30.15
N LEU A 291 -8.09 3.25 -30.35
CA LEU A 291 -8.63 3.96 -31.53
C LEU A 291 -8.01 3.42 -32.81
N ARG A 292 -6.69 3.26 -32.87
CA ARG A 292 -5.99 2.72 -34.05
C ARG A 292 -6.39 1.28 -34.38
N ASP A 293 -6.62 0.49 -33.31
CA ASP A 293 -7.00 -0.92 -33.44
C ASP A 293 -8.53 -1.11 -33.69
N GLY A 294 -9.30 -0.03 -33.77
CA GLY A 294 -10.76 -0.08 -33.97
C GLY A 294 -11.53 -0.65 -32.75
N GLN A 295 -10.90 -0.72 -31.59
CA GLN A 295 -11.51 -1.21 -30.34
C GLN A 295 -12.18 -0.11 -29.52
N PHE A 296 -11.95 1.15 -29.86
CA PHE A 296 -12.60 2.29 -29.20
C PHE A 296 -13.10 3.27 -30.26
N ARG A 297 -14.31 3.81 -30.06
CA ARG A 297 -14.96 4.73 -31.03
C ARG A 297 -14.33 6.13 -30.92
N PRO A 298 -13.98 6.76 -32.05
CA PRO A 298 -13.43 8.12 -32.08
C PRO A 298 -14.38 9.18 -31.49
N ASP A 299 -15.67 9.07 -31.82
CA ASP A 299 -16.72 10.00 -31.36
C ASP A 299 -16.82 9.98 -29.81
N LEU A 300 -16.86 8.80 -29.20
CA LEU A 300 -16.87 8.65 -27.74
C LEU A 300 -15.58 9.19 -27.11
N TYR A 301 -14.41 8.94 -27.72
CA TYR A 301 -13.14 9.45 -27.21
C TYR A 301 -13.17 10.98 -27.06
N TYR A 302 -13.58 11.71 -28.10
CA TYR A 302 -13.66 13.17 -28.04
C TYR A 302 -14.69 13.66 -27.02
N ARG A 303 -15.78 12.91 -26.80
CA ARG A 303 -16.80 13.27 -25.80
C ARG A 303 -16.35 13.02 -24.37
N LEU A 304 -15.51 12.01 -24.12
CA LEU A 304 -14.93 11.73 -22.79
C LEU A 304 -13.71 12.59 -22.48
N ASN A 305 -12.88 12.87 -23.49
CA ASN A 305 -11.60 13.57 -23.35
C ASN A 305 -11.75 15.10 -23.46
N VAL A 306 -12.72 15.67 -22.72
CA VAL A 306 -12.90 17.14 -22.66
C VAL A 306 -11.85 17.75 -21.73
N ILE A 307 -11.65 17.16 -20.54
CA ILE A 307 -10.60 17.54 -19.61
C ILE A 307 -9.88 16.27 -19.18
N ARG A 308 -8.57 16.22 -19.47
CA ARG A 308 -7.73 15.08 -19.12
C ARG A 308 -6.88 15.37 -17.89
N ILE A 309 -6.88 14.47 -16.92
CA ILE A 309 -6.00 14.51 -15.75
C ILE A 309 -5.22 13.19 -15.70
N GLU A 310 -3.91 13.30 -15.75
CA GLU A 310 -3.00 12.17 -15.63
C GLU A 310 -2.54 12.00 -14.19
N VAL A 311 -2.72 10.79 -13.63
CA VAL A 311 -2.32 10.47 -12.26
C VAL A 311 -0.94 9.83 -12.29
N PRO A 312 0.13 10.47 -11.80
CA PRO A 312 1.49 9.96 -11.93
C PRO A 312 1.66 8.59 -11.23
N PRO A 313 2.49 7.69 -11.77
CA PRO A 313 2.81 6.42 -11.14
C PRO A 313 3.61 6.65 -9.84
N LEU A 314 3.58 5.66 -8.93
CA LEU A 314 4.15 5.82 -7.59
C LEU A 314 5.67 6.06 -7.62
N ARG A 315 6.38 5.52 -8.62
CA ARG A 315 7.83 5.75 -8.83
C ARG A 315 8.19 7.21 -9.13
N GLU A 316 7.26 8.02 -9.64
CA GLU A 316 7.43 9.46 -9.93
C GLU A 316 7.00 10.35 -8.75
N ARG A 317 6.41 9.76 -7.69
CA ARG A 317 5.93 10.47 -6.49
C ARG A 317 6.33 9.75 -5.21
N ARG A 318 7.60 9.39 -5.09
CA ARG A 318 8.14 8.62 -3.96
C ARG A 318 7.91 9.28 -2.59
N ASP A 319 7.82 10.61 -2.55
CA ASP A 319 7.51 11.36 -1.32
C ASP A 319 6.12 11.02 -0.75
N ASP A 320 5.23 10.45 -1.56
CA ASP A 320 3.90 10.02 -1.13
C ASP A 320 3.93 8.63 -0.47
N ILE A 321 5.02 7.85 -0.61
CA ILE A 321 5.09 6.48 -0.09
C ILE A 321 4.94 6.47 1.43
N VAL A 322 5.71 7.30 2.15
CA VAL A 322 5.65 7.35 3.62
C VAL A 322 4.24 7.66 4.12
N PRO A 323 3.58 8.76 3.71
CA PRO A 323 2.23 9.02 4.18
C PRO A 323 1.18 8.02 3.67
N LEU A 324 1.39 7.35 2.52
CA LEU A 324 0.52 6.25 2.08
C LEU A 324 0.63 5.05 3.02
N VAL A 325 1.85 4.67 3.39
CA VAL A 325 2.11 3.59 4.35
C VAL A 325 1.46 3.91 5.70
N ASP A 326 1.61 5.14 6.21
CA ASP A 326 0.98 5.57 7.46
C ASP A 326 -0.55 5.41 7.43
N VAL A 327 -1.19 5.82 6.33
CA VAL A 327 -2.65 5.67 6.14
C VAL A 327 -3.05 4.19 6.07
N MET A 328 -2.26 3.34 5.38
CA MET A 328 -2.53 1.90 5.27
C MET A 328 -2.39 1.20 6.62
N LEU A 329 -1.31 1.47 7.37
CA LEU A 329 -1.11 0.93 8.71
C LEU A 329 -2.25 1.32 9.66
N ALA A 330 -2.66 2.59 9.64
CA ALA A 330 -3.76 3.05 10.46
C ALA A 330 -5.06 2.26 10.21
N ARG A 331 -5.38 1.98 8.93
CA ARG A 331 -6.57 1.20 8.56
C ARG A 331 -6.51 -0.27 8.98
N MET A 332 -5.33 -0.87 8.92
CA MET A 332 -5.15 -2.30 9.21
C MET A 332 -5.08 -2.57 10.71
N SER A 333 -4.48 -1.66 11.48
CA SER A 333 -4.37 -1.77 12.94
C SER A 333 -5.71 -1.87 13.66
N ASP A 334 -6.78 -1.34 13.08
CA ASP A 334 -8.14 -1.39 13.67
C ASP A 334 -8.76 -2.80 13.61
N ARG A 335 -8.24 -3.66 12.72
CA ARG A 335 -8.75 -5.02 12.48
C ARG A 335 -8.02 -6.10 13.27
N GLN A 336 -6.89 -5.76 13.91
CA GLN A 336 -6.03 -6.73 14.60
C GLN A 336 -6.07 -6.51 16.11
N SER A 337 -5.95 -7.60 16.86
CA SER A 337 -5.83 -7.61 18.33
C SER A 337 -4.57 -6.89 18.82
N ARG A 338 -3.56 -6.78 17.95
CA ARG A 338 -2.27 -6.13 18.21
C ARG A 338 -1.96 -5.14 17.08
N PRO A 339 -2.05 -3.82 17.33
CA PRO A 339 -1.79 -2.83 16.31
C PRO A 339 -0.30 -2.75 15.98
N VAL A 340 0.05 -2.80 14.69
CA VAL A 340 1.38 -2.48 14.19
C VAL A 340 1.56 -0.96 14.21
N LEU A 341 2.59 -0.47 14.91
CA LEU A 341 2.79 0.96 15.19
C LEU A 341 3.52 1.72 14.09
N GLY A 342 4.23 1.00 13.21
CA GLY A 342 5.02 1.66 12.16
C GLY A 342 5.79 0.69 11.29
N VAL A 343 6.70 1.26 10.51
CA VAL A 343 7.66 0.55 9.65
C VAL A 343 9.05 0.96 10.07
N SER A 344 9.97 0.00 10.23
CA SER A 344 11.37 0.28 10.56
C SER A 344 12.04 1.12 9.47
N ALA A 345 13.08 1.88 9.83
CA ALA A 345 13.81 2.72 8.88
C ALA A 345 14.41 1.88 7.72
N ALA A 346 14.88 0.67 8.00
CA ALA A 346 15.42 -0.25 7.01
C ALA A 346 14.32 -0.78 6.05
N ALA A 347 13.15 -1.13 6.58
CA ALA A 347 12.00 -1.54 5.77
C ALA A 347 11.48 -0.37 4.93
N MET A 348 11.38 0.83 5.52
CA MET A 348 10.97 2.04 4.78
C MET A 348 11.93 2.36 3.64
N LYS A 349 13.24 2.20 3.83
CA LYS A 349 14.22 2.36 2.76
C LYS A 349 13.97 1.38 1.60
N ARG A 350 13.62 0.13 1.87
CA ARG A 350 13.25 -0.85 0.84
C ARG A 350 11.98 -0.41 0.10
N LEU A 351 10.94 0.03 0.82
CA LEU A 351 9.70 0.54 0.22
C LEU A 351 9.95 1.74 -0.69
N MET A 352 10.84 2.66 -0.30
CA MET A 352 11.19 3.85 -1.07
C MET A 352 11.99 3.55 -2.35
N THR A 353 12.77 2.46 -2.37
CA THR A 353 13.63 2.09 -3.52
C THR A 353 12.94 1.20 -4.54
N TYR A 354 11.90 0.46 -4.14
CA TYR A 354 11.17 -0.44 -5.03
C TYR A 354 10.40 0.33 -6.13
N PRO A 355 10.33 -0.16 -7.38
CA PRO A 355 9.75 0.56 -8.52
C PRO A 355 8.23 0.62 -8.55
N TRP A 356 7.52 -0.20 -7.79
CA TRP A 356 6.07 -0.26 -7.66
C TRP A 356 5.31 -0.37 -9.00
N PRO A 357 5.49 -1.43 -9.79
CA PRO A 357 4.79 -1.61 -11.07
C PRO A 357 3.26 -1.64 -10.89
N GLY A 358 2.75 -2.21 -9.79
CA GLY A 358 1.34 -2.18 -9.41
C GLY A 358 0.91 -0.96 -8.60
N ASN A 359 1.81 0.05 -8.49
CA ASN A 359 1.55 1.33 -7.85
C ASN A 359 1.01 1.22 -6.39
N VAL A 360 0.02 2.04 -6.02
CA VAL A 360 -0.57 2.09 -4.67
C VAL A 360 -1.30 0.79 -4.31
N ARG A 361 -1.86 0.07 -5.31
CA ARG A 361 -2.53 -1.22 -5.08
C ARG A 361 -1.53 -2.29 -4.65
N GLU A 362 -0.38 -2.34 -5.29
CA GLU A 362 0.70 -3.25 -4.93
C GLU A 362 1.28 -2.90 -3.56
N LEU A 363 1.56 -1.61 -3.31
CA LEU A 363 2.00 -1.12 -2.00
C LEU A 363 1.03 -1.55 -0.90
N ALA A 364 -0.28 -1.38 -1.11
CA ALA A 364 -1.29 -1.79 -0.15
C ALA A 364 -1.25 -3.30 0.15
N ASN A 365 -1.12 -4.13 -0.89
CA ASN A 365 -1.04 -5.58 -0.74
C ASN A 365 0.24 -6.03 -0.01
N VAL A 366 1.38 -5.37 -0.28
CA VAL A 366 2.65 -5.67 0.42
C VAL A 366 2.54 -5.29 1.90
N ILE A 367 2.01 -4.11 2.22
CA ILE A 367 1.81 -3.68 3.61
C ILE A 367 0.78 -4.56 4.32
N GLU A 368 -0.31 -4.95 3.66
CA GLU A 368 -1.33 -5.83 4.23
C GLU A 368 -0.74 -7.19 4.62
N ARG A 369 0.05 -7.80 3.73
CA ARG A 369 0.74 -9.07 4.04
C ARG A 369 1.75 -8.89 5.16
N ALA A 370 2.58 -7.85 5.10
CA ALA A 370 3.56 -7.57 6.13
C ALA A 370 2.91 -7.40 7.51
N VAL A 371 1.82 -6.66 7.61
CA VAL A 371 1.06 -6.48 8.87
C VAL A 371 0.41 -7.78 9.34
N ALA A 372 -0.10 -8.61 8.42
CA ALA A 372 -0.74 -9.89 8.76
C ALA A 372 0.25 -10.93 9.29
N LEU A 373 1.48 -10.93 8.79
CA LEU A 373 2.52 -11.89 9.16
C LEU A 373 3.48 -11.36 10.23
N CYS A 374 3.44 -10.06 10.53
CA CYS A 374 4.35 -9.41 11.47
C CYS A 374 4.03 -9.83 12.92
N ASP A 375 5.01 -10.41 13.58
CA ASP A 375 4.94 -10.75 15.01
C ASP A 375 5.41 -9.59 15.93
N HIS A 376 5.78 -8.44 15.34
CA HIS A 376 6.35 -7.26 15.99
C HIS A 376 5.39 -6.07 15.97
N ASP A 377 5.68 -5.04 16.79
CA ASP A 377 4.92 -3.78 16.74
C ASP A 377 5.33 -2.89 15.55
N SER A 378 6.33 -3.28 14.76
CA SER A 378 6.79 -2.56 13.56
C SER A 378 7.15 -3.52 12.45
N VAL A 379 6.80 -3.18 11.20
CA VAL A 379 7.17 -3.95 10.01
C VAL A 379 8.68 -3.90 9.80
N LEU A 380 9.32 -5.05 9.67
CA LEU A 380 10.75 -5.23 9.41
C LEU A 380 11.01 -5.51 7.92
N PRO A 381 12.27 -5.42 7.44
CA PRO A 381 12.61 -5.77 6.06
C PRO A 381 12.25 -7.20 5.66
N GLU A 382 12.32 -8.16 6.60
CA GLU A 382 11.95 -9.57 6.41
C GLU A 382 10.46 -9.79 6.26
N ASP A 383 9.61 -8.91 6.81
CA ASP A 383 8.16 -8.97 6.66
C ASP A 383 7.69 -8.50 5.27
N LEU A 384 8.56 -7.77 4.56
CA LEU A 384 8.25 -7.23 3.24
C LEU A 384 8.48 -8.28 2.15
N ASP A 385 7.40 -8.88 1.68
CA ASP A 385 7.39 -9.79 0.54
C ASP A 385 6.97 -9.00 -0.71
N PHE A 386 7.98 -8.56 -1.48
CA PHE A 386 7.74 -7.96 -2.79
C PHE A 386 7.42 -9.06 -3.79
N PRO A 387 6.39 -8.90 -4.66
CA PRO A 387 6.23 -9.79 -5.79
C PRO A 387 7.57 -9.85 -6.52
N GLN A 388 8.14 -11.06 -6.63
CA GLN A 388 9.41 -11.22 -7.33
C GLN A 388 9.15 -10.89 -8.80
N GLU A 389 9.45 -9.66 -9.19
CA GLU A 389 9.74 -9.40 -10.58
C GLU A 389 11.02 -10.18 -10.88
N HIS A 390 10.88 -11.28 -11.58
CA HIS A 390 11.97 -11.89 -12.32
C HIS A 390 12.32 -10.97 -13.50
N THR A 391 12.74 -9.74 -13.15
CA THR A 391 13.26 -8.79 -14.12
C THR A 391 14.67 -9.23 -14.47
N ILE A 392 15.07 -9.18 -15.74
CA ILE A 392 16.43 -9.49 -16.18
C ILE A 392 17.45 -8.72 -15.34
N ASP A 393 17.16 -7.46 -15.02
CA ASP A 393 18.02 -6.61 -14.20
C ASP A 393 18.19 -7.15 -12.76
N THR A 394 17.15 -7.74 -12.16
CA THR A 394 17.20 -8.38 -10.84
C THR A 394 18.00 -9.69 -10.91
N LEU A 395 17.82 -10.48 -11.96
CA LEU A 395 18.60 -11.71 -12.19
C LEU A 395 20.07 -11.39 -12.50
N LEU A 396 20.34 -10.35 -13.27
CA LEU A 396 21.71 -9.89 -13.53
C LEU A 396 22.39 -9.35 -12.26
N ALA A 397 21.66 -8.65 -11.39
CA ALA A 397 22.17 -8.22 -10.10
C ALA A 397 22.43 -9.41 -9.15
N GLN A 398 21.59 -10.45 -9.19
CA GLN A 398 21.79 -11.70 -8.44
C GLN A 398 22.97 -12.52 -9.01
N SER A 399 23.20 -12.50 -10.33
CA SER A 399 24.34 -13.18 -10.94
C SER A 399 25.69 -12.60 -10.50
N ALA A 400 25.73 -11.37 -10.03
CA ALA A 400 26.91 -10.77 -9.40
C ALA A 400 27.24 -11.38 -8.01
N GLN A 401 26.26 -12.05 -7.37
CA GLN A 401 26.41 -12.72 -6.07
C GLN A 401 26.61 -14.24 -6.19
N GLY A 402 26.34 -14.82 -7.36
CA GLY A 402 26.53 -16.25 -7.64
C GLY A 402 26.05 -16.66 -9.05
N PRO A 403 26.51 -17.80 -9.60
CA PRO A 403 26.13 -18.24 -10.93
C PRO A 403 24.64 -18.63 -10.98
N LEU A 404 23.90 -18.02 -11.91
CA LEU A 404 22.51 -18.36 -12.20
C LEU A 404 22.42 -19.35 -13.36
N PRO A 405 21.45 -20.31 -13.31
CA PRO A 405 21.17 -21.19 -14.43
C PRO A 405 20.73 -20.38 -15.68
N LEU A 406 21.29 -20.69 -16.85
CA LEU A 406 20.93 -20.01 -18.10
C LEU A 406 19.43 -20.16 -18.43
N GLU A 407 18.83 -21.29 -18.05
CA GLU A 407 17.41 -21.60 -18.27
C GLU A 407 16.47 -20.60 -17.55
N GLU A 408 16.90 -20.06 -16.42
CA GLU A 408 16.15 -19.06 -15.65
C GLU A 408 16.20 -17.68 -16.32
N LEU A 409 17.36 -17.28 -16.82
CA LEU A 409 17.53 -16.07 -17.63
C LEU A 409 16.73 -16.14 -18.93
N GLU A 410 16.81 -17.27 -19.65
CA GLU A 410 16.04 -17.50 -20.87
C GLU A 410 14.54 -17.39 -20.62
N ARG A 411 14.05 -18.00 -19.55
CA ARG A 411 12.63 -17.97 -19.17
C ARG A 411 12.12 -16.56 -18.97
N VAL A 412 12.85 -15.74 -18.19
CA VAL A 412 12.45 -14.37 -17.87
C VAL A 412 12.50 -13.48 -19.11
N TYR A 413 13.53 -13.65 -19.95
CA TYR A 413 13.65 -12.88 -21.18
C TYR A 413 12.56 -13.20 -22.19
N VAL A 414 12.21 -14.47 -22.37
CA VAL A 414 11.11 -14.92 -23.22
C VAL A 414 9.78 -14.34 -22.75
N GLN A 415 9.53 -14.40 -21.43
CA GLN A 415 8.31 -13.86 -20.84
C GLN A 415 8.19 -12.35 -21.08
N ARG A 416 9.24 -11.58 -20.82
CA ARG A 416 9.28 -10.14 -21.04
C ARG A 416 9.04 -9.73 -22.49
N VAL A 417 9.66 -10.44 -23.44
CA VAL A 417 9.44 -10.19 -24.87
C VAL A 417 7.99 -10.49 -25.26
N LEU A 418 7.41 -11.56 -24.73
CA LEU A 418 6.03 -11.93 -24.98
C LEU A 418 5.04 -10.87 -24.45
N GLU A 419 5.26 -10.40 -23.21
CA GLU A 419 4.43 -9.35 -22.58
C GLU A 419 4.56 -8.03 -23.32
N SER A 420 5.76 -7.64 -23.74
CA SER A 420 5.99 -6.38 -24.50
C SER A 420 5.28 -6.35 -25.86
N ARG A 421 4.83 -7.50 -26.33
CA ARG A 421 4.10 -7.67 -27.60
C ARG A 421 2.65 -8.16 -27.40
N GLY A 422 2.09 -7.91 -26.22
CA GLY A 422 0.69 -8.25 -25.95
C GLY A 422 0.34 -9.73 -26.12
N GLY A 423 1.30 -10.64 -25.87
CA GLY A 423 1.10 -12.08 -26.05
C GLY A 423 1.25 -12.59 -27.49
N ASN A 424 1.65 -11.77 -28.45
CA ASN A 424 1.84 -12.18 -29.84
C ASN A 424 3.08 -13.08 -30.00
N LYS A 425 2.85 -14.39 -29.96
CA LYS A 425 3.88 -15.44 -30.03
C LYS A 425 4.67 -15.43 -31.35
N ALA A 426 4.05 -14.98 -32.46
CA ALA A 426 4.72 -14.94 -33.75
C ALA A 426 5.78 -13.83 -33.80
N GLU A 427 5.44 -12.66 -33.28
CA GLU A 427 6.31 -11.51 -33.20
C GLU A 427 7.40 -11.70 -32.15
N ALA A 428 7.03 -12.26 -30.97
CA ALA A 428 7.99 -12.63 -29.93
C ALA A 428 9.05 -13.60 -30.43
N ALA A 429 8.68 -14.65 -31.16
CA ALA A 429 9.63 -15.61 -31.74
C ALA A 429 10.60 -14.91 -32.71
N ARG A 430 10.12 -13.97 -33.52
CA ARG A 430 10.95 -13.18 -34.46
C ARG A 430 11.98 -12.32 -33.74
N ILE A 431 11.56 -11.63 -32.67
CA ILE A 431 12.43 -10.76 -31.85
C ILE A 431 13.48 -11.59 -31.12
N LEU A 432 13.10 -12.76 -30.58
CA LEU A 432 13.98 -13.67 -29.87
C LEU A 432 14.95 -14.41 -30.82
N GLY A 433 14.79 -14.29 -32.13
CA GLY A 433 15.61 -15.02 -33.11
C GLY A 433 15.41 -16.54 -33.09
N ILE A 434 14.28 -17.02 -32.59
CA ILE A 434 13.96 -18.46 -32.49
C ILE A 434 12.72 -18.81 -33.33
N ASN A 435 12.56 -20.10 -33.68
CA ASN A 435 11.36 -20.53 -34.35
C ASN A 435 10.18 -20.67 -33.37
N ARG A 436 8.94 -20.59 -33.90
CA ARG A 436 7.72 -20.68 -33.06
C ARG A 436 7.66 -21.99 -32.25
N ARG A 437 8.12 -23.10 -32.80
CA ARG A 437 8.12 -24.40 -32.11
C ARG A 437 9.04 -24.39 -30.88
N THR A 438 10.19 -23.73 -30.97
CA THR A 438 11.09 -23.54 -29.84
C THR A 438 10.45 -22.68 -28.75
N LEU A 439 9.81 -21.57 -29.15
CA LEU A 439 9.07 -20.71 -28.20
C LEU A 439 7.96 -21.50 -27.47
N TYR A 440 7.16 -22.27 -28.17
CA TYR A 440 6.13 -23.11 -27.55
C TYR A 440 6.71 -24.16 -26.60
N ARG A 441 7.84 -24.77 -26.93
CA ARG A 441 8.52 -25.71 -26.05
C ARG A 441 9.04 -25.03 -24.78
N MET A 442 9.58 -23.84 -24.87
CA MET A 442 10.04 -23.04 -23.72
C MET A 442 8.88 -22.64 -22.82
N LEU A 443 7.78 -22.18 -23.39
CA LEU A 443 6.57 -21.87 -22.63
C LEU A 443 5.91 -23.10 -22.00
N GLY A 444 5.91 -24.27 -22.65
CA GLY A 444 5.39 -25.52 -22.12
C GLY A 444 6.20 -26.06 -20.93
N ARG A 445 7.52 -25.88 -20.92
CA ARG A 445 8.37 -26.22 -19.77
C ARG A 445 8.11 -25.30 -18.57
N SER A 446 7.79 -24.01 -18.81
CA SER A 446 7.55 -23.01 -17.76
C SER A 446 6.19 -23.18 -17.06
N PHE A 447 5.19 -23.79 -17.70
CA PHE A 447 3.81 -23.93 -17.17
C PHE A 447 3.46 -25.35 -16.68
N GLY A 448 4.44 -26.23 -16.47
CA GLY A 448 4.17 -27.49 -15.77
C GLY A 448 3.20 -28.47 -16.47
N LEU A 449 3.01 -28.38 -17.79
CA LEU A 449 2.28 -29.36 -18.58
C LEU A 449 3.20 -30.53 -18.93
N GLN A 450 3.70 -31.21 -17.92
CA GLN A 450 4.17 -32.61 -18.02
C GLN A 450 2.96 -33.47 -17.79
N GLY A 451 2.38 -33.97 -18.87
CA GLY A 451 1.35 -35.01 -18.75
C GLY A 451 0.61 -35.26 -20.06
N ARG A 452 1.06 -36.33 -20.74
CA ARG A 452 0.38 -37.00 -21.86
C ARG A 452 0.62 -36.47 -23.27
N MET A 453 1.68 -36.97 -23.90
CA MET A 453 1.69 -37.48 -25.24
C MET A 453 2.82 -38.51 -25.34
N ALA A 454 2.50 -39.76 -24.97
CA ALA A 454 3.15 -41.00 -25.40
C ALA A 454 2.01 -41.99 -25.61
N GLU A 455 1.51 -42.05 -26.83
CA GLU A 455 1.05 -43.24 -27.58
C GLU A 455 0.62 -42.76 -28.98
#